data_15960d519840121a5692d9a7eb23deeb
#
_entry.id   15960d519840121a5692d9a7eb23deeb
#
_cell.length_a   1.000
_cell.length_b   1.000
_cell.length_c   1.000
_cell.angle_alpha   90.00
_cell.angle_beta   90.00
_cell.angle_gamma   90.00
#
_symmetry.space_group_name_H-M   'P 1'
#
loop_
_entity.id
_entity.type
_entity.pdbx_description
1 polymer ?
#
loop_
_entity_poly.entity_id
_entity_poly.type
_entity_poly.pdbx_seq_one_letter_code
_entity_poly.pdbx_strand_id
1 'polypeptide(L)'
;MSEERPGTAGSAPEAGPTMLGLREMELNFGPQHPSTHGVLRLVLKVDGERIVSARPDIGYLHRGTEKLFETETYPMVIPHTDRMDYVAAATNNHAYCLAVEKLLELEVPKRAQYIRVLLDELQRISSHLLWLATAAIDLGAITPFFYTFREREVILDLFEDYCGARLTLNCMRIGGLLEDLPPGWVERVRAFAETFDKNVDEYEDLLTENRIWKRRTVGIGILTAEQCIEWGVTGPPLRGAGFKWDIRRAIPYECYPELDFEIPTYPNADTYDRYLVRVAELRQSRRIVTQCCDWLLAHPEGEIRGKVPRVIKPVAGDVYAAVEAPKGELGFYLVSSGGNKPYRLRVRPPSFINLQALPEMAKGHLVADLVAIIGTIDIVLGEVDR
;
A
#
# COMPACT_ATOMS: atom_id res chain seq x y z
N MET A 1 23.13 49.92 -38.39
CA MET A 1 22.65 48.60 -38.83
C MET A 1 22.19 47.90 -37.56
N SER A 2 20.90 47.98 -37.34
CA SER A 2 20.20 47.40 -36.18
C SER A 2 19.42 46.20 -36.68
N GLU A 3 19.78 45.00 -36.20
CA GLU A 3 19.02 43.78 -36.47
C GLU A 3 17.95 43.60 -35.40
N GLU A 4 16.69 43.71 -35.81
CA GLU A 4 15.52 43.34 -35.07
C GLU A 4 15.39 41.81 -34.97
N ARG A 5 15.20 41.28 -33.76
CA ARG A 5 14.79 39.89 -33.55
C ARG A 5 13.25 39.79 -33.62
N PRO A 6 12.68 38.86 -34.39
CA PRO A 6 11.24 38.65 -34.36
C PRO A 6 10.83 37.89 -33.10
N GLY A 7 9.95 38.50 -32.30
CA GLY A 7 9.26 37.85 -31.18
C GLY A 7 8.23 36.87 -31.71
N THR A 8 8.38 35.59 -31.36
CA THR A 8 7.33 34.60 -31.50
C THR A 8 6.43 34.65 -30.28
N ALA A 9 5.34 35.40 -30.38
CA ALA A 9 4.22 35.27 -29.47
C ALA A 9 3.51 33.94 -29.79
N GLY A 10 3.75 32.91 -28.99
CA GLY A 10 2.96 31.69 -29.00
C GLY A 10 1.56 32.01 -28.48
N SER A 11 0.56 32.01 -29.36
CA SER A 11 -0.84 32.12 -29.00
C SER A 11 -1.22 30.88 -28.17
N ALA A 12 -1.70 31.10 -26.95
CA ALA A 12 -2.36 30.05 -26.17
C ALA A 12 -3.56 29.51 -26.98
N PRO A 13 -3.83 28.21 -26.94
CA PRO A 13 -5.00 27.64 -27.62
C PRO A 13 -6.28 28.25 -27.02
N GLU A 14 -7.11 28.86 -27.86
CA GLU A 14 -8.42 29.35 -27.47
C GLU A 14 -9.28 28.15 -27.05
N ALA A 15 -9.73 28.16 -25.79
CA ALA A 15 -10.70 27.18 -25.31
C ALA A 15 -12.07 27.49 -25.99
N GLY A 16 -12.59 26.48 -26.68
CA GLY A 16 -13.90 26.59 -27.32
C GLY A 16 -15.03 26.72 -26.26
N PRO A 17 -16.19 27.32 -26.63
CA PRO A 17 -17.31 27.45 -25.71
C PRO A 17 -17.93 26.07 -25.40
N THR A 18 -18.10 25.76 -24.11
CA THR A 18 -18.88 24.61 -23.64
C THR A 18 -20.39 24.89 -23.80
N MET A 19 -21.20 23.81 -23.77
CA MET A 19 -22.68 23.88 -24.02
C MET A 19 -23.45 24.85 -23.10
N LEU A 20 -22.82 25.39 -22.06
CA LEU A 20 -23.41 26.36 -21.13
C LEU A 20 -22.72 27.74 -21.19
N GLY A 21 -21.82 27.98 -22.15
CA GLY A 21 -21.07 29.25 -22.24
C GLY A 21 -19.99 29.40 -21.14
N LEU A 22 -19.79 28.38 -20.33
CA LEU A 22 -18.73 28.33 -19.33
C LEU A 22 -17.41 28.00 -20.03
N ARG A 23 -16.31 28.61 -19.59
CA ARG A 23 -14.97 28.27 -20.06
C ARG A 23 -14.42 27.14 -19.19
N GLU A 24 -13.85 26.12 -19.82
CA GLU A 24 -13.02 25.18 -19.12
C GLU A 24 -11.89 25.91 -18.39
N MET A 25 -11.67 25.58 -17.13
CA MET A 25 -10.61 26.14 -16.30
C MET A 25 -9.64 25.05 -15.90
N GLU A 26 -8.35 25.36 -15.94
CA GLU A 26 -7.33 24.50 -15.36
C GLU A 26 -7.11 24.86 -13.89
N LEU A 27 -7.20 23.86 -13.01
CA LEU A 27 -7.00 23.96 -11.58
C LEU A 27 -5.89 23.02 -11.12
N ASN A 28 -4.92 23.52 -10.36
CA ASN A 28 -3.92 22.71 -9.70
C ASN A 28 -4.41 22.34 -8.29
N PHE A 29 -4.59 21.04 -8.04
CA PHE A 29 -4.91 20.49 -6.73
C PHE A 29 -3.65 19.87 -6.13
N GLY A 30 -3.13 20.43 -5.05
CA GLY A 30 -1.79 20.12 -4.51
C GLY A 30 -0.64 20.80 -5.28
N PRO A 31 0.63 20.51 -4.96
CA PRO A 31 1.10 19.43 -4.08
C PRO A 31 0.89 19.69 -2.59
N GLN A 32 0.79 20.93 -2.15
CA GLN A 32 0.53 21.26 -0.74
C GLN A 32 -0.97 21.38 -0.49
N HIS A 33 -1.60 20.25 -0.16
CA HIS A 33 -2.98 20.16 0.26
C HIS A 33 -3.15 18.98 1.23
N PRO A 34 -3.93 19.09 2.31
CA PRO A 34 -4.09 17.99 3.29
C PRO A 34 -4.46 16.65 2.64
N SER A 35 -5.39 16.66 1.67
CA SER A 35 -5.90 15.46 1.02
C SER A 35 -5.06 14.96 -0.17
N THR A 36 -3.84 15.50 -0.38
CA THR A 36 -2.92 15.03 -1.44
C THR A 36 -1.82 14.12 -0.90
N HIS A 37 -2.00 13.56 0.28
CA HIS A 37 -1.07 12.62 0.91
C HIS A 37 0.39 13.13 0.95
N GLY A 38 0.56 14.45 1.07
CA GLY A 38 1.84 15.13 1.19
C GLY A 38 2.24 15.92 -0.06
N VAL A 39 2.50 15.28 -1.20
CA VAL A 39 3.10 15.94 -2.36
C VAL A 39 2.50 15.55 -3.72
N LEU A 40 1.31 14.96 -3.75
CA LEU A 40 0.63 14.69 -5.02
C LEU A 40 0.10 16.00 -5.62
N ARG A 41 0.48 16.28 -6.85
CA ARG A 41 -0.12 17.32 -7.68
C ARG A 41 -1.08 16.70 -8.68
N LEU A 42 -2.29 17.24 -8.76
CA LEU A 42 -3.24 16.91 -9.82
C LEU A 42 -3.54 18.15 -10.65
N VAL A 43 -3.38 18.03 -11.94
CA VAL A 43 -3.80 19.06 -12.91
C VAL A 43 -5.20 18.68 -13.39
N LEU A 44 -6.19 19.48 -12.98
CA LEU A 44 -7.59 19.26 -13.29
C LEU A 44 -8.04 20.22 -14.39
N LYS A 45 -8.82 19.72 -15.34
CA LYS A 45 -9.68 20.57 -16.17
C LYS A 45 -11.10 20.45 -15.64
N VAL A 46 -11.70 21.57 -15.35
CA VAL A 46 -13.05 21.66 -14.74
C VAL A 46 -13.98 22.52 -15.58
N ASP A 47 -15.25 22.11 -15.64
CA ASP A 47 -16.35 22.91 -16.14
C ASP A 47 -17.28 23.25 -14.94
N GLY A 48 -17.18 24.47 -14.44
CA GLY A 48 -17.71 24.84 -13.14
C GLY A 48 -17.01 24.02 -12.03
N GLU A 49 -17.77 23.22 -11.30
CA GLU A 49 -17.25 22.31 -10.25
C GLU A 49 -17.05 20.87 -10.71
N ARG A 50 -17.39 20.54 -11.98
CA ARG A 50 -17.26 19.19 -12.51
C ARG A 50 -15.91 18.96 -13.15
N ILE A 51 -15.30 17.85 -12.83
CA ILE A 51 -14.02 17.42 -13.39
C ILE A 51 -14.26 16.87 -14.80
N VAL A 52 -13.66 17.50 -15.79
CA VAL A 52 -13.64 17.05 -17.19
C VAL A 52 -12.48 16.05 -17.39
N SER A 53 -11.32 16.37 -16.85
CA SER A 53 -10.17 15.49 -16.83
C SER A 53 -9.28 15.76 -15.62
N ALA A 54 -8.58 14.73 -15.18
CA ALA A 54 -7.57 14.80 -14.12
C ALA A 54 -6.28 14.17 -14.62
N ARG A 55 -5.13 14.76 -14.27
CA ARG A 55 -3.82 14.21 -14.60
C ARG A 55 -2.94 14.26 -13.35
N PRO A 56 -2.55 13.08 -12.82
CA PRO A 56 -1.54 13.02 -11.76
C PRO A 56 -0.18 13.50 -12.29
N ASP A 57 0.46 14.38 -11.52
CA ASP A 57 1.80 14.90 -11.77
C ASP A 57 2.68 14.46 -10.59
N ILE A 58 3.44 13.39 -10.80
CA ILE A 58 4.22 12.69 -9.79
C ILE A 58 5.71 13.05 -9.90
N GLY A 59 6.52 12.65 -8.90
CA GLY A 59 7.95 12.85 -8.90
C GLY A 59 8.45 13.81 -7.82
N TYR A 60 7.57 14.47 -7.08
CA TYR A 60 7.97 15.40 -6.02
C TYR A 60 8.68 14.73 -4.82
N LEU A 61 8.53 13.40 -4.69
CA LEU A 61 9.24 12.58 -3.70
C LEU A 61 10.18 11.56 -4.35
N HIS A 62 10.58 11.78 -5.60
CA HIS A 62 11.51 10.89 -6.28
C HIS A 62 12.92 10.98 -5.70
N ARG A 63 13.44 9.86 -5.22
CA ARG A 63 14.74 9.73 -4.54
C ARG A 63 15.74 8.88 -5.30
N GLY A 64 15.36 8.38 -6.47
CA GLY A 64 16.19 7.49 -7.28
C GLY A 64 16.46 6.13 -6.63
N THR A 65 15.52 5.63 -5.84
CA THR A 65 15.66 4.41 -5.01
C THR A 65 16.05 3.19 -5.85
N GLU A 66 15.42 2.97 -7.00
CA GLU A 66 15.78 1.85 -7.89
C GLU A 66 17.22 1.96 -8.40
N LYS A 67 17.74 3.19 -8.59
CA LYS A 67 19.14 3.41 -9.01
C LYS A 67 20.12 3.17 -7.87
N LEU A 68 19.76 3.52 -6.65
CA LEU A 68 20.56 3.21 -5.47
C LEU A 68 20.72 1.71 -5.27
N PHE A 69 19.67 0.91 -5.51
CA PHE A 69 19.72 -0.55 -5.41
C PHE A 69 20.80 -1.19 -6.29
N GLU A 70 21.12 -0.60 -7.45
CA GLU A 70 22.18 -1.09 -8.34
C GLU A 70 23.59 -0.85 -7.79
N THR A 71 23.75 0.10 -6.86
CA THR A 71 25.05 0.48 -6.29
C THR A 71 25.38 -0.24 -5.00
N GLU A 72 24.41 -0.89 -4.38
CA GLU A 72 24.52 -1.52 -3.07
C GLU A 72 24.53 -3.04 -3.12
N THR A 73 25.03 -3.68 -2.06
CA THR A 73 24.95 -5.13 -1.90
C THR A 73 23.53 -5.55 -1.53
N TYR A 74 23.15 -6.80 -1.83
CA TYR A 74 21.80 -7.30 -1.54
C TYR A 74 21.32 -7.03 -0.11
N PRO A 75 22.11 -7.22 0.97
CA PRO A 75 21.65 -6.88 2.31
C PRO A 75 21.47 -5.38 2.55
N MET A 76 22.23 -4.51 1.87
CA MET A 76 22.16 -3.06 2.05
C MET A 76 20.92 -2.44 1.39
N VAL A 77 20.28 -3.15 0.48
CA VAL A 77 19.02 -2.72 -0.15
C VAL A 77 17.84 -2.75 0.85
N ILE A 78 17.84 -3.67 1.82
CA ILE A 78 16.71 -3.87 2.74
C ILE A 78 16.26 -2.58 3.44
N PRO A 79 17.15 -1.76 4.06
CA PRO A 79 16.72 -0.52 4.71
C PRO A 79 16.07 0.51 3.79
N HIS A 80 16.37 0.47 2.49
CA HIS A 80 15.74 1.38 1.52
C HIS A 80 14.30 0.96 1.21
N THR A 81 14.00 -0.35 1.26
CA THR A 81 12.65 -0.83 0.99
C THR A 81 11.65 -0.38 2.05
N ASP A 82 12.06 -0.25 3.34
CA ASP A 82 11.23 0.32 4.42
C ASP A 82 10.63 1.67 4.05
N ARG A 83 11.37 2.47 3.28
CA ARG A 83 11.06 3.87 2.99
C ARG A 83 10.24 4.07 1.72
N MET A 84 9.85 3.00 1.06
CA MET A 84 8.93 3.05 -0.08
C MET A 84 7.49 3.25 0.41
N ASP A 85 6.81 2.21 0.85
CA ASP A 85 5.60 2.35 1.63
C ASP A 85 5.95 2.33 3.12
N TYR A 86 6.20 3.50 3.70
CA TYR A 86 6.59 3.63 5.11
C TYR A 86 5.48 3.25 6.09
N VAL A 87 4.27 3.03 5.60
CA VAL A 87 3.13 2.54 6.39
C VAL A 87 3.05 1.00 6.37
N ALA A 88 3.81 0.35 5.49
CA ALA A 88 3.88 -1.11 5.35
C ALA A 88 5.33 -1.61 5.21
N ALA A 89 6.24 -1.10 6.03
CA ALA A 89 7.68 -1.34 5.96
C ALA A 89 8.05 -2.84 6.01
N ALA A 90 7.44 -3.62 6.91
CA ALA A 90 7.68 -5.07 7.01
C ALA A 90 7.37 -5.77 5.68
N THR A 91 6.22 -5.49 5.07
CA THR A 91 5.80 -6.08 3.81
C THR A 91 6.75 -5.74 2.66
N ASN A 92 7.32 -4.51 2.64
CA ASN A 92 8.33 -4.11 1.66
C ASN A 92 9.62 -4.91 1.80
N ASN A 93 10.12 -5.05 3.04
CA ASN A 93 11.29 -5.89 3.32
C ASN A 93 11.02 -7.33 2.89
N HIS A 94 9.85 -7.87 3.21
CA HIS A 94 9.47 -9.24 2.90
C HIS A 94 9.47 -9.50 1.40
N ALA A 95 8.79 -8.67 0.60
CA ALA A 95 8.73 -8.81 -0.84
C ALA A 95 10.13 -8.82 -1.49
N TYR A 96 11.02 -7.95 -1.02
CA TYR A 96 12.41 -7.94 -1.48
C TYR A 96 13.18 -9.19 -1.06
N CYS A 97 13.08 -9.60 0.22
CA CYS A 97 13.75 -10.80 0.71
C CYS A 97 13.31 -12.04 -0.07
N LEU A 98 12.00 -12.21 -0.32
CA LEU A 98 11.45 -13.29 -1.14
C LEU A 98 12.04 -13.31 -2.55
N ALA A 99 12.22 -12.15 -3.20
CA ALA A 99 12.82 -12.10 -4.52
C ALA A 99 14.27 -12.60 -4.53
N VAL A 100 15.06 -12.20 -3.53
CA VAL A 100 16.46 -12.65 -3.40
C VAL A 100 16.53 -14.13 -3.02
N GLU A 101 15.68 -14.59 -2.10
CA GLU A 101 15.59 -15.97 -1.66
C GLU A 101 15.22 -16.90 -2.82
N LYS A 102 14.23 -16.50 -3.63
CA LYS A 102 13.82 -17.24 -4.83
C LYS A 102 14.97 -17.36 -5.85
N LEU A 103 15.75 -16.28 -6.03
CA LEU A 103 16.89 -16.29 -6.94
C LEU A 103 18.07 -17.16 -6.41
N LEU A 104 18.18 -17.31 -5.08
CA LEU A 104 19.17 -18.12 -4.41
C LEU A 104 18.69 -19.55 -4.13
N GLU A 105 17.43 -19.87 -4.42
CA GLU A 105 16.78 -21.16 -4.07
C GLU A 105 16.93 -21.47 -2.57
N LEU A 106 16.79 -20.44 -1.70
CA LEU A 106 16.92 -20.57 -0.25
C LEU A 106 15.59 -20.98 0.38
N GLU A 107 15.67 -21.97 1.27
CA GLU A 107 14.56 -22.33 2.14
C GLU A 107 14.58 -21.50 3.42
N VAL A 108 13.44 -20.89 3.74
CA VAL A 108 13.23 -20.13 4.99
C VAL A 108 12.65 -21.06 6.05
N PRO A 109 13.24 -21.08 7.28
CA PRO A 109 12.73 -21.92 8.36
C PRO A 109 11.27 -21.63 8.68
N LYS A 110 10.52 -22.68 9.04
CA LYS A 110 9.06 -22.59 9.27
C LYS A 110 8.68 -21.55 10.32
N ARG A 111 9.44 -21.47 11.43
CA ARG A 111 9.24 -20.48 12.47
C ARG A 111 9.37 -19.05 11.93
N ALA A 112 10.39 -18.80 11.09
CA ALA A 112 10.58 -17.50 10.46
C ALA A 112 9.42 -17.13 9.51
N GLN A 113 8.88 -18.11 8.77
CA GLN A 113 7.71 -17.91 7.90
C GLN A 113 6.49 -17.42 8.71
N TYR A 114 6.18 -18.07 9.84
CA TYR A 114 5.06 -17.65 10.70
C TYR A 114 5.26 -16.27 11.32
N ILE A 115 6.50 -15.94 11.73
CA ILE A 115 6.79 -14.61 12.28
C ILE A 115 6.66 -13.53 11.18
N ARG A 116 7.17 -13.79 9.96
CA ARG A 116 7.03 -12.86 8.83
C ARG A 116 5.56 -12.60 8.51
N VAL A 117 4.75 -13.64 8.40
CA VAL A 117 3.31 -13.50 8.14
C VAL A 117 2.61 -12.76 9.28
N LEU A 118 2.98 -13.03 10.53
CA LEU A 118 2.44 -12.31 11.68
C LEU A 118 2.75 -10.81 11.61
N LEU A 119 3.98 -10.43 11.27
CA LEU A 119 4.40 -9.04 11.11
C LEU A 119 3.69 -8.37 9.93
N ASP A 120 3.54 -9.05 8.80
CA ASP A 120 2.85 -8.54 7.63
C ASP A 120 1.36 -8.25 7.92
N GLU A 121 0.69 -9.12 8.65
CA GLU A 121 -0.73 -8.94 8.96
C GLU A 121 -0.95 -7.89 10.06
N LEU A 122 -0.06 -7.78 11.05
CA LEU A 122 -0.06 -6.64 11.98
C LEU A 122 0.18 -5.32 11.24
N GLN A 123 1.08 -5.32 10.27
CA GLN A 123 1.36 -4.16 9.43
C GLN A 123 0.16 -3.81 8.54
N ARG A 124 -0.56 -4.80 7.99
CA ARG A 124 -1.81 -4.59 7.24
C ARG A 124 -2.87 -3.94 8.11
N ILE A 125 -3.08 -4.45 9.34
CA ILE A 125 -3.99 -3.83 10.31
C ILE A 125 -3.58 -2.38 10.56
N SER A 126 -2.32 -2.12 10.90
CA SER A 126 -1.80 -0.77 11.16
C SER A 126 -1.97 0.18 9.97
N SER A 127 -1.78 -0.31 8.74
CA SER A 127 -1.97 0.45 7.50
C SER A 127 -3.44 0.80 7.27
N HIS A 128 -4.34 -0.17 7.39
CA HIS A 128 -5.77 0.08 7.21
C HIS A 128 -6.36 0.99 8.29
N LEU A 129 -5.86 0.92 9.53
CA LEU A 129 -6.24 1.84 10.60
C LEU A 129 -5.81 3.28 10.29
N LEU A 130 -4.60 3.48 9.79
CA LEU A 130 -4.14 4.81 9.36
C LEU A 130 -4.97 5.33 8.19
N TRP A 131 -5.22 4.47 7.19
CA TRP A 131 -6.07 4.83 6.05
C TRP A 131 -7.46 5.28 6.52
N LEU A 132 -8.11 4.51 7.39
CA LEU A 132 -9.44 4.83 7.90
C LEU A 132 -9.46 6.15 8.66
N ALA A 133 -8.43 6.40 9.48
CA ALA A 133 -8.24 7.65 10.21
C ALA A 133 -8.20 8.86 9.28
N THR A 134 -7.31 8.82 8.27
CA THR A 134 -7.09 9.95 7.36
C THR A 134 -8.26 10.16 6.42
N ALA A 135 -8.83 9.09 5.85
CA ALA A 135 -10.01 9.17 5.00
C ALA A 135 -11.22 9.74 5.75
N ALA A 136 -11.41 9.39 7.02
CA ALA A 136 -12.47 9.95 7.85
C ALA A 136 -12.29 11.44 8.11
N ILE A 137 -11.06 11.90 8.43
CA ILE A 137 -10.76 13.34 8.60
C ILE A 137 -11.01 14.09 7.30
N ASP A 138 -10.57 13.59 6.18
CA ASP A 138 -10.74 14.21 4.85
C ASP A 138 -12.22 14.42 4.52
N LEU A 139 -13.11 13.58 5.02
CA LEU A 139 -14.56 13.71 4.89
C LEU A 139 -15.23 14.42 6.08
N GLY A 140 -14.44 14.99 7.00
CA GLY A 140 -14.92 15.81 8.11
C GLY A 140 -15.23 15.04 9.41
N ALA A 141 -14.90 13.74 9.51
CA ALA A 141 -15.14 12.93 10.70
C ALA A 141 -13.84 12.72 11.48
N ILE A 142 -13.58 13.53 12.51
CA ILE A 142 -12.33 13.46 13.30
C ILE A 142 -12.34 12.33 14.35
N THR A 143 -13.49 11.93 14.86
CA THR A 143 -13.60 10.95 15.94
C THR A 143 -12.97 9.59 15.60
N PRO A 144 -13.21 8.99 14.40
CA PRO A 144 -12.58 7.73 14.01
C PRO A 144 -11.06 7.75 14.06
N PHE A 145 -10.43 8.92 13.81
CA PHE A 145 -8.98 9.07 13.92
C PHE A 145 -8.46 8.68 15.30
N PHE A 146 -9.07 9.18 16.37
CA PHE A 146 -8.63 8.88 17.74
C PHE A 146 -8.81 7.40 18.09
N TYR A 147 -9.92 6.78 17.65
CA TYR A 147 -10.20 5.38 17.92
C TYR A 147 -9.21 4.47 17.16
N THR A 148 -9.00 4.69 15.88
CA THR A 148 -8.09 3.87 15.06
C THR A 148 -6.63 4.02 15.51
N PHE A 149 -6.22 5.22 15.93
CA PHE A 149 -4.86 5.44 16.45
C PHE A 149 -4.63 4.82 17.82
N ARG A 150 -5.65 4.63 18.64
CA ARG A 150 -5.56 3.90 19.91
C ARG A 150 -5.03 2.48 19.68
N GLU A 151 -5.62 1.74 18.75
CA GLU A 151 -5.18 0.38 18.43
C GLU A 151 -3.88 0.36 17.62
N ARG A 152 -3.72 1.35 16.75
CA ARG A 152 -2.48 1.46 15.97
C ARG A 152 -1.26 1.68 16.88
N GLU A 153 -1.36 2.48 17.92
CA GLU A 153 -0.29 2.68 18.89
C GLU A 153 0.11 1.37 19.58
N VAL A 154 -0.84 0.52 19.96
CA VAL A 154 -0.52 -0.81 20.53
C VAL A 154 0.31 -1.64 19.55
N ILE A 155 0.00 -1.62 18.26
CA ILE A 155 0.80 -2.33 17.24
C ILE A 155 2.19 -1.72 17.11
N LEU A 156 2.32 -0.38 17.14
CA LEU A 156 3.61 0.29 17.06
C LEU A 156 4.49 -0.01 18.28
N ASP A 157 3.91 -0.12 19.47
CA ASP A 157 4.62 -0.53 20.68
C ASP A 157 5.10 -1.99 20.58
N LEU A 158 4.29 -2.89 20.00
CA LEU A 158 4.72 -4.25 19.71
C LEU A 158 5.91 -4.29 18.71
N PHE A 159 5.90 -3.45 17.70
CA PHE A 159 7.02 -3.35 16.76
C PHE A 159 8.28 -2.79 17.43
N GLU A 160 8.14 -1.74 18.25
CA GLU A 160 9.26 -1.15 18.98
C GLU A 160 9.89 -2.17 19.93
N ASP A 161 9.10 -2.94 20.65
CA ASP A 161 9.58 -4.01 21.53
C ASP A 161 10.31 -5.13 20.77
N TYR A 162 9.89 -5.42 19.53
CA TYR A 162 10.51 -6.47 18.72
C TYR A 162 11.80 -6.01 18.04
N CYS A 163 11.80 -4.85 17.39
CA CYS A 163 12.91 -4.45 16.53
C CYS A 163 13.48 -3.06 16.86
N GLY A 164 13.01 -2.40 17.93
CA GLY A 164 13.47 -1.07 18.34
C GLY A 164 12.96 0.07 17.46
N ALA A 165 12.04 -0.19 16.53
CA ALA A 165 11.52 0.81 15.60
C ALA A 165 10.00 0.73 15.48
N ARG A 166 9.35 1.89 15.37
CA ARG A 166 7.89 2.03 15.27
C ARG A 166 7.37 1.99 13.81
N LEU A 167 8.17 2.44 12.84
CA LEU A 167 7.77 2.58 11.42
C LEU A 167 8.69 1.81 10.48
N THR A 168 9.96 2.13 10.43
CA THR A 168 10.95 1.49 9.56
C THR A 168 11.58 0.30 10.28
N LEU A 169 10.92 -0.83 10.20
CA LEU A 169 11.20 -1.98 11.07
C LEU A 169 12.54 -2.64 10.79
N ASN A 170 12.93 -2.73 9.52
CA ASN A 170 14.19 -3.35 9.08
C ASN A 170 14.51 -4.67 9.81
N CYS A 171 13.49 -5.46 10.12
CA CYS A 171 13.60 -6.68 10.91
C CYS A 171 13.75 -7.94 10.05
N MET A 172 13.31 -7.91 8.80
CA MET A 172 13.45 -9.05 7.90
C MET A 172 14.85 -9.10 7.29
N ARG A 173 15.32 -10.30 7.04
CA ARG A 173 16.62 -10.60 6.44
C ARG A 173 16.47 -11.66 5.37
N ILE A 174 17.33 -11.65 4.39
CA ILE A 174 17.43 -12.74 3.41
C ILE A 174 17.66 -14.05 4.16
N GLY A 175 16.77 -15.00 3.94
CA GLY A 175 16.76 -16.31 4.60
C GLY A 175 16.06 -16.35 5.97
N GLY A 176 15.38 -15.28 6.40
CA GLY A 176 14.65 -15.27 7.67
C GLY A 176 14.54 -13.90 8.33
N LEU A 177 14.92 -13.80 9.59
CA LEU A 177 14.76 -12.62 10.45
C LEU A 177 16.10 -12.17 11.05
N LEU A 178 16.14 -10.96 11.59
CA LEU A 178 17.31 -10.42 12.31
C LEU A 178 17.45 -11.08 13.66
N GLU A 179 16.37 -11.12 14.44
CA GLU A 179 16.29 -11.61 15.82
C GLU A 179 15.01 -12.41 16.02
N ASP A 180 14.96 -13.24 17.05
CA ASP A 180 13.75 -13.96 17.46
C ASP A 180 12.82 -13.04 18.29
N LEU A 181 11.59 -13.47 18.50
CA LEU A 181 10.60 -12.72 19.26
C LEU A 181 10.99 -12.62 20.75
N PRO A 182 10.81 -11.46 21.38
CA PRO A 182 11.04 -11.30 22.81
C PRO A 182 10.11 -12.22 23.63
N PRO A 183 10.54 -12.67 24.83
CA PRO A 183 9.68 -13.44 25.72
C PRO A 183 8.36 -12.69 26.04
N GLY A 184 7.23 -13.40 25.95
CA GLY A 184 5.91 -12.84 26.24
C GLY A 184 5.34 -11.94 25.12
N TRP A 185 6.05 -11.76 24.01
CA TRP A 185 5.61 -10.90 22.92
C TRP A 185 4.42 -11.50 22.16
N VAL A 186 4.43 -12.79 21.87
CA VAL A 186 3.33 -13.49 21.18
C VAL A 186 2.04 -13.45 21.98
N GLU A 187 2.13 -13.60 23.30
CA GLU A 187 1.00 -13.51 24.23
C GLU A 187 0.37 -12.11 24.19
N ARG A 188 1.19 -11.05 24.11
CA ARG A 188 0.69 -9.67 23.98
C ARG A 188 0.00 -9.43 22.64
N VAL A 189 0.55 -9.95 21.55
CA VAL A 189 -0.10 -9.89 20.22
C VAL A 189 -1.43 -10.62 20.26
N ARG A 190 -1.48 -11.79 20.89
CA ARG A 190 -2.72 -12.57 21.03
C ARG A 190 -3.76 -11.82 21.83
N ALA A 191 -3.39 -11.22 22.96
CA ALA A 191 -4.30 -10.40 23.77
C ALA A 191 -4.85 -9.19 23.00
N PHE A 192 -4.02 -8.53 22.18
CA PHE A 192 -4.48 -7.51 21.26
C PHE A 192 -5.53 -8.06 20.27
N ALA A 193 -5.25 -9.20 19.64
CA ALA A 193 -6.13 -9.81 18.66
C ALA A 193 -7.49 -10.24 19.25
N GLU A 194 -7.54 -10.65 20.51
CA GLU A 194 -8.79 -11.07 21.20
C GLU A 194 -9.80 -9.93 21.37
N THR A 195 -9.34 -8.70 21.49
CA THR A 195 -10.21 -7.53 21.68
C THR A 195 -10.49 -6.76 20.40
N PHE A 196 -9.72 -7.00 19.34
CA PHE A 196 -9.67 -6.16 18.16
C PHE A 196 -11.00 -6.11 17.38
N ASP A 197 -11.76 -7.20 17.30
CA ASP A 197 -13.05 -7.19 16.58
C ASP A 197 -14.06 -6.21 17.20
N LYS A 198 -14.07 -6.05 18.54
CA LYS A 198 -14.92 -5.06 19.21
C LYS A 198 -14.54 -3.63 18.83
N ASN A 199 -13.25 -3.38 18.64
CA ASN A 199 -12.76 -2.08 18.23
C ASN A 199 -13.17 -1.79 16.78
N VAL A 200 -13.16 -2.82 15.91
CA VAL A 200 -13.67 -2.69 14.54
C VAL A 200 -15.17 -2.41 14.52
N ASP A 201 -15.96 -3.04 15.42
CA ASP A 201 -17.39 -2.75 15.57
C ASP A 201 -17.61 -1.26 15.92
N GLU A 202 -16.78 -0.68 16.82
CA GLU A 202 -16.84 0.77 17.14
C GLU A 202 -16.63 1.66 15.92
N TYR A 203 -15.71 1.27 14.99
CA TYR A 203 -15.49 2.05 13.76
C TYR A 203 -16.69 1.93 12.81
N GLU A 204 -17.27 0.74 12.69
CA GLU A 204 -18.45 0.52 11.85
C GLU A 204 -19.66 1.27 12.39
N ASP A 205 -19.89 1.27 13.70
CA ASP A 205 -20.97 2.04 14.33
C ASP A 205 -20.86 3.55 14.05
N LEU A 206 -19.66 4.09 13.97
CA LEU A 206 -19.43 5.49 13.67
C LEU A 206 -19.63 5.85 12.19
N LEU A 207 -19.27 4.94 11.28
CA LEU A 207 -19.11 5.27 9.85
C LEU A 207 -20.06 4.50 8.92
N THR A 208 -20.21 3.17 9.09
CA THR A 208 -20.86 2.31 8.08
C THR A 208 -22.29 2.78 7.75
N GLU A 209 -23.11 3.05 8.75
CA GLU A 209 -24.49 3.53 8.56
C GLU A 209 -24.61 5.06 8.58
N ASN A 210 -23.50 5.78 8.73
CA ASN A 210 -23.53 7.24 8.81
C ASN A 210 -24.00 7.84 7.49
N ARG A 211 -25.04 8.69 7.56
CA ARG A 211 -25.67 9.31 6.38
C ARG A 211 -24.69 10.19 5.59
N ILE A 212 -23.79 10.91 6.25
CA ILE A 212 -22.82 11.79 5.58
C ILE A 212 -21.78 10.92 4.89
N TRP A 213 -21.25 9.92 5.57
CA TRP A 213 -20.28 8.96 5.02
C TRP A 213 -20.82 8.31 3.74
N LYS A 214 -22.03 7.72 3.81
CA LYS A 214 -22.68 7.10 2.65
C LYS A 214 -22.87 8.08 1.49
N ARG A 215 -23.32 9.33 1.75
CA ARG A 215 -23.49 10.34 0.70
C ARG A 215 -22.20 10.79 0.04
N ARG A 216 -21.07 10.67 0.74
CA ARG A 216 -19.75 11.06 0.24
C ARG A 216 -18.98 9.90 -0.38
N THR A 217 -19.48 8.66 -0.32
CA THR A 217 -18.76 7.48 -0.76
C THR A 217 -19.54 6.57 -1.70
N VAL A 218 -20.86 6.43 -1.51
CA VAL A 218 -21.71 5.59 -2.36
C VAL A 218 -21.87 6.22 -3.74
N GLY A 219 -21.58 5.43 -4.80
CA GLY A 219 -21.63 5.87 -6.19
C GLY A 219 -20.54 6.86 -6.59
N ILE A 220 -19.53 7.08 -5.73
CA ILE A 220 -18.40 8.00 -6.00
C ILE A 220 -17.18 7.21 -6.42
N GLY A 221 -16.52 7.65 -7.51
CA GLY A 221 -15.28 7.08 -8.00
C GLY A 221 -15.43 5.60 -8.41
N ILE A 222 -16.44 5.29 -9.19
CA ILE A 222 -16.70 3.93 -9.69
C ILE A 222 -15.55 3.51 -10.61
N LEU A 223 -15.04 2.29 -10.41
CA LEU A 223 -14.04 1.67 -11.26
C LEU A 223 -14.38 0.18 -11.37
N THR A 224 -14.88 -0.25 -12.53
CA THR A 224 -15.34 -1.62 -12.74
C THR A 224 -14.20 -2.64 -12.67
N ALA A 225 -14.53 -3.92 -12.50
CA ALA A 225 -13.53 -5.00 -12.47
C ALA A 225 -12.73 -5.06 -13.78
N GLU A 226 -13.40 -4.87 -14.94
CA GLU A 226 -12.75 -4.84 -16.24
C GLU A 226 -11.75 -3.69 -16.34
N GLN A 227 -12.14 -2.50 -15.90
CA GLN A 227 -11.24 -1.34 -15.85
C GLN A 227 -10.09 -1.57 -14.88
N CYS A 228 -10.34 -2.16 -13.70
CA CYS A 228 -9.27 -2.52 -12.77
C CYS A 228 -8.23 -3.45 -13.42
N ILE A 229 -8.68 -4.47 -14.15
CA ILE A 229 -7.79 -5.41 -14.85
C ILE A 229 -7.03 -4.71 -15.97
N GLU A 230 -7.69 -3.88 -16.77
CA GLU A 230 -7.08 -3.13 -17.87
C GLU A 230 -5.96 -2.20 -17.39
N TRP A 231 -6.17 -1.51 -16.26
CA TRP A 231 -5.17 -0.63 -15.64
C TRP A 231 -4.16 -1.36 -14.74
N GLY A 232 -4.32 -2.67 -14.52
CA GLY A 232 -3.47 -3.47 -13.62
C GLY A 232 -3.66 -3.14 -12.14
N VAL A 233 -4.80 -2.57 -11.77
CA VAL A 233 -5.19 -2.24 -10.39
C VAL A 233 -5.36 -3.53 -9.58
N THR A 234 -4.85 -3.53 -8.35
CA THR A 234 -4.88 -4.70 -7.45
C THR A 234 -5.28 -4.29 -6.03
N GLY A 235 -5.40 -5.27 -5.15
CA GLY A 235 -5.70 -5.04 -3.74
C GLY A 235 -7.15 -4.63 -3.48
N PRO A 236 -7.40 -3.84 -2.42
CA PRO A 236 -8.73 -3.41 -2.04
C PRO A 236 -9.53 -2.73 -3.17
N PRO A 237 -8.94 -1.91 -4.08
CA PRO A 237 -9.68 -1.36 -5.21
C PRO A 237 -10.25 -2.42 -6.15
N LEU A 238 -9.50 -3.47 -6.47
CA LEU A 238 -9.96 -4.57 -7.32
C LEU A 238 -11.01 -5.43 -6.60
N ARG A 239 -10.82 -5.71 -5.31
CA ARG A 239 -11.80 -6.47 -4.50
C ARG A 239 -13.09 -5.69 -4.26
N GLY A 240 -13.01 -4.36 -4.16
CA GLY A 240 -14.17 -3.47 -4.12
C GLY A 240 -14.93 -3.37 -5.44
N ALA A 241 -14.38 -3.90 -6.54
CA ALA A 241 -15.04 -4.08 -7.83
C ALA A 241 -15.59 -5.50 -8.03
N GLY A 242 -15.65 -6.31 -6.97
CA GLY A 242 -16.21 -7.66 -6.99
C GLY A 242 -15.27 -8.77 -7.49
N PHE A 243 -14.03 -8.45 -7.86
CA PHE A 243 -13.09 -9.43 -8.36
C PHE A 243 -12.27 -10.06 -7.24
N LYS A 244 -12.46 -11.36 -7.01
CA LYS A 244 -11.85 -12.13 -5.92
C LYS A 244 -10.40 -12.50 -6.25
N TRP A 245 -9.48 -11.56 -6.09
CA TRP A 245 -8.04 -11.75 -6.31
C TRP A 245 -7.23 -11.31 -5.10
N ASP A 246 -6.34 -12.22 -4.65
CA ASP A 246 -5.41 -11.98 -3.56
C ASP A 246 -4.20 -12.90 -3.73
N ILE A 247 -2.99 -12.36 -3.70
CA ILE A 247 -1.76 -13.11 -3.95
C ILE A 247 -1.54 -14.19 -2.89
N ARG A 248 -1.97 -13.95 -1.65
CA ARG A 248 -1.87 -14.93 -0.55
C ARG A 248 -2.58 -16.25 -0.86
N ARG A 249 -3.56 -16.23 -1.79
CA ARG A 249 -4.30 -17.41 -2.28
C ARG A 249 -3.95 -17.81 -3.70
N ALA A 250 -3.75 -16.83 -4.60
CA ALA A 250 -3.52 -17.08 -6.02
C ALA A 250 -2.08 -17.57 -6.31
N ILE A 251 -1.09 -17.00 -5.61
CA ILE A 251 0.33 -17.34 -5.71
C ILE A 251 0.88 -17.45 -4.28
N PRO A 252 0.52 -18.51 -3.55
CA PRO A 252 0.81 -18.62 -2.12
C PRO A 252 2.31 -18.56 -1.82
N TYR A 253 2.65 -17.90 -0.74
CA TYR A 253 4.01 -17.78 -0.21
C TYR A 253 3.99 -17.99 1.30
N GLU A 254 5.16 -18.30 1.88
CA GLU A 254 5.35 -18.60 3.31
C GLU A 254 4.33 -19.62 3.85
N CYS A 255 3.72 -19.35 4.99
CA CYS A 255 2.73 -20.23 5.61
C CYS A 255 1.27 -19.91 5.25
N TYR A 256 0.97 -18.96 4.34
CA TYR A 256 -0.43 -18.62 3.98
C TYR A 256 -1.29 -19.80 3.51
N PRO A 257 -0.75 -20.83 2.82
CA PRO A 257 -1.55 -22.02 2.47
C PRO A 257 -2.12 -22.79 3.67
N GLU A 258 -1.52 -22.66 4.84
CA GLU A 258 -1.90 -23.38 6.07
C GLU A 258 -2.90 -22.59 6.91
N LEU A 259 -3.13 -21.31 6.58
CA LEU A 259 -3.97 -20.39 7.34
C LEU A 259 -5.37 -20.31 6.75
N ASP A 260 -6.37 -20.21 7.62
CA ASP A 260 -7.76 -20.08 7.22
C ASP A 260 -8.19 -18.60 7.28
N PHE A 261 -8.53 -18.04 6.12
CA PHE A 261 -9.06 -16.69 5.95
C PHE A 261 -9.85 -16.56 4.64
N GLU A 262 -10.71 -15.56 4.58
CA GLU A 262 -11.52 -15.24 3.42
C GLU A 262 -10.98 -14.00 2.69
N ILE A 263 -11.31 -13.89 1.40
CA ILE A 263 -11.03 -12.71 0.59
C ILE A 263 -12.35 -11.96 0.45
N PRO A 264 -12.52 -10.81 1.14
CA PRO A 264 -13.75 -10.03 1.04
C PRO A 264 -13.83 -9.32 -0.31
N THR A 265 -15.03 -9.32 -0.90
CA THR A 265 -15.34 -8.61 -2.15
C THR A 265 -16.70 -7.96 -2.07
N TYR A 266 -16.86 -6.80 -2.73
CA TYR A 266 -18.12 -6.06 -2.82
C TYR A 266 -18.34 -5.61 -4.26
N PRO A 267 -19.60 -5.59 -4.77
CA PRO A 267 -19.85 -5.55 -6.22
C PRO A 267 -20.06 -4.16 -6.83
N ASN A 268 -20.22 -3.07 -6.03
CA ASN A 268 -20.63 -1.76 -6.57
C ASN A 268 -19.47 -0.95 -7.13
N ALA A 269 -18.23 -1.37 -6.90
CA ALA A 269 -17.02 -0.78 -7.48
C ALA A 269 -16.78 0.71 -7.07
N ASP A 270 -17.44 1.20 -6.05
CA ASP A 270 -17.37 2.59 -5.58
C ASP A 270 -16.46 2.77 -4.36
N THR A 271 -16.34 3.99 -3.89
CA THR A 271 -15.54 4.35 -2.70
C THR A 271 -16.07 3.65 -1.44
N TYR A 272 -17.39 3.44 -1.33
CA TYR A 272 -17.98 2.79 -0.17
C TYR A 272 -17.62 1.30 -0.12
N ASP A 273 -17.68 0.60 -1.25
CA ASP A 273 -17.29 -0.81 -1.32
C ASP A 273 -15.81 -1.01 -1.00
N ARG A 274 -14.94 -0.11 -1.45
CA ARG A 274 -13.51 -0.14 -1.08
C ARG A 274 -13.27 0.11 0.41
N TYR A 275 -14.13 0.90 1.08
CA TYR A 275 -14.14 1.03 2.53
C TYR A 275 -14.55 -0.29 3.20
N LEU A 276 -15.65 -0.91 2.76
CA LEU A 276 -16.13 -2.18 3.31
C LEU A 276 -15.12 -3.31 3.17
N VAL A 277 -14.42 -3.39 2.02
CA VAL A 277 -13.32 -4.35 1.81
C VAL A 277 -12.28 -4.21 2.92
N ARG A 278 -11.78 -3.00 3.18
CA ARG A 278 -10.72 -2.78 4.16
C ARG A 278 -11.17 -3.08 5.59
N VAL A 279 -12.40 -2.74 5.94
CA VAL A 279 -12.97 -3.11 7.25
C VAL A 279 -13.06 -4.64 7.40
N ALA A 280 -13.52 -5.33 6.38
CA ALA A 280 -13.55 -6.79 6.39
C ALA A 280 -12.13 -7.40 6.43
N GLU A 281 -11.16 -6.81 5.74
CA GLU A 281 -9.75 -7.23 5.78
C GLU A 281 -9.13 -7.06 7.16
N LEU A 282 -9.48 -6.04 7.95
CA LEU A 282 -9.06 -5.91 9.35
C LEU A 282 -9.40 -7.17 10.15
N ARG A 283 -10.64 -7.70 10.00
CA ARG A 283 -11.09 -8.92 10.69
C ARG A 283 -10.35 -10.16 10.16
N GLN A 284 -10.10 -10.25 8.86
CA GLN A 284 -9.38 -11.39 8.29
C GLN A 284 -7.92 -11.39 8.71
N SER A 285 -7.26 -10.23 8.75
CA SER A 285 -5.88 -10.09 9.25
C SER A 285 -5.80 -10.47 10.73
N ARG A 286 -6.76 -10.04 11.57
CA ARG A 286 -6.84 -10.47 12.96
C ARG A 286 -6.97 -12.00 13.07
N ARG A 287 -7.79 -12.64 12.21
CA ARG A 287 -7.96 -14.09 12.18
C ARG A 287 -6.63 -14.80 11.84
N ILE A 288 -5.87 -14.27 10.88
CA ILE A 288 -4.54 -14.78 10.53
C ILE A 288 -3.57 -14.59 11.70
N VAL A 289 -3.52 -13.39 12.30
CA VAL A 289 -2.69 -13.08 13.47
C VAL A 289 -2.93 -14.08 14.59
N THR A 290 -4.19 -14.38 14.91
CA THR A 290 -4.54 -15.36 15.96
C THR A 290 -3.97 -16.74 15.63
N GLN A 291 -4.13 -17.24 14.41
CA GLN A 291 -3.62 -18.53 13.98
C GLN A 291 -2.07 -18.59 14.02
N CYS A 292 -1.40 -17.51 13.62
CA CYS A 292 0.05 -17.42 13.73
C CYS A 292 0.51 -17.45 15.19
N CYS A 293 -0.18 -16.73 16.10
CA CYS A 293 0.11 -16.77 17.54
C CYS A 293 -0.08 -18.17 18.10
N ASP A 294 -1.16 -18.86 17.77
CA ASP A 294 -1.44 -20.23 18.24
C ASP A 294 -0.34 -21.20 17.79
N TRP A 295 0.11 -21.09 16.54
CA TRP A 295 1.19 -21.91 16.03
C TRP A 295 2.52 -21.61 16.75
N LEU A 296 2.88 -20.34 16.91
CA LEU A 296 4.11 -19.90 17.57
C LEU A 296 4.18 -20.31 19.04
N LEU A 297 3.05 -20.22 19.77
CA LEU A 297 2.94 -20.68 21.15
C LEU A 297 3.09 -22.21 21.28
N ALA A 298 2.58 -22.95 20.30
CA ALA A 298 2.75 -24.40 20.24
C ALA A 298 4.20 -24.82 19.83
N HIS A 299 4.94 -23.92 19.18
CA HIS A 299 6.31 -24.15 18.70
C HIS A 299 7.23 -23.00 19.17
N PRO A 300 7.53 -22.93 20.49
CA PRO A 300 8.26 -21.80 21.08
C PRO A 300 9.73 -21.74 20.62
N GLU A 301 10.28 -22.85 20.18
CA GLU A 301 11.67 -22.96 19.71
C GLU A 301 11.73 -23.26 18.20
N GLY A 302 12.81 -22.84 17.56
CA GLY A 302 13.07 -23.12 16.15
C GLY A 302 14.04 -22.14 15.52
N GLU A 303 14.61 -22.53 14.40
CA GLU A 303 15.47 -21.61 13.63
C GLU A 303 14.65 -20.46 13.03
N ILE A 304 15.20 -19.24 13.13
CA ILE A 304 14.63 -18.03 12.55
C ILE A 304 15.38 -17.58 11.30
N ARG A 305 16.44 -18.27 10.93
CA ARG A 305 17.25 -17.94 9.76
C ARG A 305 17.83 -19.20 9.15
N GLY A 306 17.62 -19.36 7.84
CA GLY A 306 18.19 -20.43 7.04
C GLY A 306 19.69 -20.26 6.80
N LYS A 307 20.29 -21.23 6.13
CA LYS A 307 21.73 -21.23 5.78
C LYS A 307 21.98 -20.23 4.64
N VAL A 308 22.31 -19.01 4.98
CA VAL A 308 22.61 -17.94 4.02
C VAL A 308 24.11 -17.81 3.82
N PRO A 309 24.62 -17.75 2.57
CA PRO A 309 26.02 -17.49 2.30
C PRO A 309 26.49 -16.17 2.90
N ARG A 310 27.71 -16.13 3.49
CA ARG A 310 28.28 -14.89 4.06
C ARG A 310 28.35 -13.73 3.05
N VAL A 311 28.59 -14.05 1.78
CA VAL A 311 28.53 -13.10 0.68
C VAL A 311 27.47 -13.58 -0.30
N ILE A 312 26.42 -12.79 -0.45
CA ILE A 312 25.30 -13.08 -1.34
C ILE A 312 25.73 -12.76 -2.77
N LYS A 313 25.80 -13.80 -3.60
CA LYS A 313 26.14 -13.72 -5.04
C LYS A 313 25.24 -14.71 -5.80
N PRO A 314 24.00 -14.34 -6.11
CA PRO A 314 23.12 -15.18 -6.90
C PRO A 314 23.74 -15.43 -8.28
N VAL A 315 23.47 -16.58 -8.86
CA VAL A 315 23.83 -16.87 -10.25
C VAL A 315 23.21 -15.82 -11.18
N ALA A 316 23.81 -15.65 -12.39
CA ALA A 316 23.22 -14.78 -13.40
C ALA A 316 21.83 -15.30 -13.80
N GLY A 317 20.85 -14.42 -13.79
CA GLY A 317 19.45 -14.74 -14.05
C GLY A 317 18.53 -13.64 -13.55
N ASP A 318 17.24 -13.86 -13.68
CA ASP A 318 16.22 -12.91 -13.24
C ASP A 318 15.05 -13.63 -12.55
N VAL A 319 14.35 -12.88 -11.72
CA VAL A 319 13.22 -13.40 -10.95
C VAL A 319 12.21 -12.29 -10.69
N TYR A 320 10.93 -12.67 -10.66
CA TYR A 320 9.87 -11.85 -10.09
C TYR A 320 9.29 -12.54 -8.86
N ALA A 321 9.15 -11.78 -7.77
CA ALA A 321 8.43 -12.19 -6.58
C ALA A 321 7.52 -11.05 -6.13
N ALA A 322 6.35 -11.42 -5.63
CA ALA A 322 5.36 -10.47 -5.16
C ALA A 322 4.68 -10.95 -3.88
N VAL A 323 4.22 -10.00 -3.09
CA VAL A 323 3.41 -10.22 -1.89
C VAL A 323 2.12 -9.40 -1.98
N GLU A 324 1.11 -9.78 -1.22
CA GLU A 324 -0.09 -8.97 -1.04
C GLU A 324 0.18 -7.91 0.04
N ALA A 325 0.58 -6.72 -0.37
CA ALA A 325 0.70 -5.58 0.54
C ALA A 325 -0.68 -5.00 0.90
N PRO A 326 -0.81 -4.16 1.94
CA PRO A 326 -2.11 -3.56 2.32
C PRO A 326 -2.81 -2.81 1.18
N LYS A 327 -2.05 -2.28 0.23
CA LYS A 327 -2.54 -1.49 -0.91
C LYS A 327 -2.73 -2.32 -2.19
N GLY A 328 -2.25 -3.57 -2.19
CA GLY A 328 -2.33 -4.51 -3.30
C GLY A 328 -1.01 -5.21 -3.58
N GLU A 329 -0.83 -5.69 -4.80
CA GLU A 329 0.36 -6.41 -5.22
C GLU A 329 1.60 -5.53 -5.17
N LEU A 330 2.55 -5.87 -4.29
CA LEU A 330 3.90 -5.33 -4.26
C LEU A 330 4.87 -6.37 -4.83
N GLY A 331 5.54 -6.03 -5.92
CA GLY A 331 6.45 -6.96 -6.60
C GLY A 331 7.84 -6.38 -6.82
N PHE A 332 8.83 -7.28 -6.80
CA PHE A 332 10.20 -6.98 -7.14
C PHE A 332 10.65 -7.85 -8.33
N TYR A 333 11.06 -7.20 -9.41
CA TYR A 333 11.77 -7.85 -10.51
C TYR A 333 13.25 -7.61 -10.35
N LEU A 334 13.99 -8.67 -10.08
CA LEU A 334 15.41 -8.66 -9.74
C LEU A 334 16.21 -9.36 -10.84
N VAL A 335 17.24 -8.68 -11.34
CA VAL A 335 18.21 -9.23 -12.30
C VAL A 335 19.58 -9.29 -11.64
N SER A 336 20.22 -10.48 -11.70
CA SER A 336 21.58 -10.71 -11.24
C SER A 336 22.52 -10.98 -12.41
N SER A 337 23.72 -10.40 -12.36
CA SER A 337 24.83 -10.71 -13.28
C SER A 337 25.87 -11.68 -12.67
N GLY A 338 25.57 -12.32 -11.53
CA GLY A 338 26.50 -13.17 -10.79
C GLY A 338 27.38 -12.42 -9.79
N GLY A 339 27.19 -11.11 -9.63
CA GLY A 339 27.90 -10.26 -8.67
C GLY A 339 27.27 -10.24 -7.29
N ASN A 340 27.86 -9.45 -6.38
CA ASN A 340 27.33 -9.24 -5.02
C ASN A 340 26.37 -8.03 -4.91
N LYS A 341 25.98 -7.48 -6.04
CA LYS A 341 25.01 -6.37 -6.19
C LYS A 341 23.98 -6.72 -7.24
N PRO A 342 22.74 -6.25 -7.10
CA PRO A 342 21.77 -6.34 -8.18
C PRO A 342 22.28 -5.66 -9.45
N TYR A 343 22.11 -6.30 -10.61
CA TYR A 343 22.33 -5.63 -11.89
C TYR A 343 21.19 -4.66 -12.19
N ARG A 344 19.95 -5.09 -11.90
CA ARG A 344 18.76 -4.26 -11.97
C ARG A 344 17.75 -4.74 -10.91
N LEU A 345 17.10 -3.78 -10.26
CA LEU A 345 15.98 -4.05 -9.40
C LEU A 345 14.83 -3.09 -9.77
N ARG A 346 13.73 -3.65 -10.23
CA ARG A 346 12.52 -2.92 -10.58
C ARG A 346 11.46 -3.21 -9.53
N VAL A 347 10.83 -2.18 -9.02
CA VAL A 347 9.71 -2.30 -8.09
C VAL A 347 8.39 -2.11 -8.84
N ARG A 348 7.43 -2.99 -8.59
CA ARG A 348 6.02 -2.81 -8.91
C ARG A 348 5.28 -2.40 -7.65
N PRO A 349 5.13 -1.10 -7.36
CA PRO A 349 4.42 -0.67 -6.18
C PRO A 349 2.92 -0.55 -6.48
N PRO A 350 2.04 -1.01 -5.58
CA PRO A 350 0.59 -0.94 -5.79
C PRO A 350 0.09 0.49 -5.90
N SER A 351 0.56 1.44 -5.08
CA SER A 351 0.11 2.83 -5.12
C SER A 351 0.37 3.50 -6.47
N PHE A 352 1.50 3.23 -7.12
CA PHE A 352 1.81 3.80 -8.43
C PHE A 352 0.84 3.32 -9.52
N ILE A 353 0.55 2.01 -9.52
CA ILE A 353 -0.36 1.40 -10.50
C ILE A 353 -1.81 1.87 -10.22
N ASN A 354 -2.25 1.81 -8.97
CA ASN A 354 -3.61 2.17 -8.60
C ASN A 354 -3.89 3.67 -8.85
N LEU A 355 -2.89 4.55 -8.68
CA LEU A 355 -3.02 5.98 -8.96
C LEU A 355 -3.28 6.28 -10.45
N GLN A 356 -2.83 5.41 -11.36
CA GLN A 356 -3.05 5.61 -12.79
C GLN A 356 -4.53 5.54 -13.19
N ALA A 357 -5.37 4.86 -12.39
CA ALA A 357 -6.81 4.79 -12.61
C ALA A 357 -7.58 6.04 -12.11
N LEU A 358 -6.92 6.93 -11.33
CA LEU A 358 -7.55 8.14 -10.78
C LEU A 358 -8.26 9.00 -11.83
N PRO A 359 -7.70 9.27 -13.02
CA PRO A 359 -8.38 10.07 -14.04
C PRO A 359 -9.76 9.52 -14.42
N GLU A 360 -9.90 8.22 -14.58
CA GLU A 360 -11.19 7.58 -14.90
C GLU A 360 -12.15 7.66 -13.73
N MET A 361 -11.69 7.44 -12.51
CA MET A 361 -12.50 7.54 -11.30
C MET A 361 -13.00 8.96 -11.03
N ALA A 362 -12.22 9.98 -11.40
CA ALA A 362 -12.54 11.39 -11.11
C ALA A 362 -13.44 12.04 -12.18
N LYS A 363 -13.46 11.50 -13.39
CA LYS A 363 -14.16 12.09 -14.53
C LYS A 363 -15.68 12.21 -14.27
N GLY A 364 -16.23 13.42 -14.44
CA GLY A 364 -17.64 13.72 -14.26
C GLY A 364 -18.07 13.96 -12.81
N HIS A 365 -17.22 13.67 -11.81
CA HIS A 365 -17.44 13.98 -10.40
C HIS A 365 -17.16 15.44 -10.06
N LEU A 366 -17.58 15.88 -8.89
CA LEU A 366 -17.28 17.23 -8.39
C LEU A 366 -15.84 17.28 -7.84
N VAL A 367 -15.23 18.46 -7.86
CA VAL A 367 -13.93 18.68 -7.20
C VAL A 367 -13.97 18.26 -5.72
N ALA A 368 -15.10 18.47 -5.04
CA ALA A 368 -15.28 18.01 -3.67
C ALA A 368 -15.23 16.48 -3.51
N ASP A 369 -15.64 15.71 -4.51
CA ASP A 369 -15.62 14.25 -4.48
C ASP A 369 -14.20 13.69 -4.72
N LEU A 370 -13.32 14.50 -5.34
CA LEU A 370 -11.95 14.10 -5.62
C LEU A 370 -11.18 13.70 -4.35
N VAL A 371 -11.46 14.37 -3.24
CA VAL A 371 -10.87 14.06 -1.93
C VAL A 371 -11.20 12.63 -1.51
N ALA A 372 -12.46 12.21 -1.62
CA ALA A 372 -12.88 10.85 -1.33
C ALA A 372 -12.27 9.83 -2.32
N ILE A 373 -12.16 10.20 -3.60
CA ILE A 373 -11.59 9.35 -4.64
C ILE A 373 -10.09 9.13 -4.40
N ILE A 374 -9.31 10.17 -4.10
CA ILE A 374 -7.88 10.05 -3.76
C ILE A 374 -7.72 9.20 -2.50
N GLY A 375 -8.45 9.54 -1.43
CA GLY A 375 -8.40 8.82 -0.16
C GLY A 375 -8.69 7.32 -0.30
N THR A 376 -9.63 6.94 -1.18
CA THR A 376 -10.02 5.54 -1.35
C THR A 376 -8.96 4.67 -2.04
N ILE A 377 -8.03 5.26 -2.82
CA ILE A 377 -6.93 4.54 -3.47
C ILE A 377 -5.86 4.18 -2.43
N ASP A 378 -5.75 4.93 -1.35
CA ASP A 378 -4.79 4.72 -0.25
C ASP A 378 -3.32 4.76 -0.73
N ILE A 379 -2.97 5.81 -1.46
CA ILE A 379 -1.61 5.95 -2.00
C ILE A 379 -0.61 6.41 -0.96
N VAL A 380 0.62 5.91 -1.05
CA VAL A 380 1.80 6.44 -0.36
C VAL A 380 2.81 6.92 -1.38
N LEU A 381 3.13 8.22 -1.36
CA LEU A 381 3.98 8.80 -2.40
C LEU A 381 5.44 8.35 -2.32
N GLY A 382 5.87 7.84 -1.17
CA GLY A 382 7.19 7.21 -1.03
C GLY A 382 7.38 5.98 -1.93
N GLU A 383 6.31 5.22 -2.23
CA GLU A 383 6.37 4.12 -3.19
C GLU A 383 5.92 4.49 -4.60
N VAL A 384 5.09 5.53 -4.74
CA VAL A 384 4.71 6.06 -6.06
C VAL A 384 5.93 6.58 -6.77
N ASP A 385 6.71 7.43 -6.11
CA ASP A 385 7.84 8.15 -6.70
C ASP A 385 9.18 7.39 -6.61
N ARG A 386 9.38 6.49 -5.62
CA ARG A 386 10.56 5.62 -5.34
C ARG A 386 11.89 6.35 -5.15
#